data_44ca407111c29b0415199cdd5fd63032
#
_entry.id   44ca407111c29b0415199cdd5fd63032
#
_cell.length_a   1.000
_cell.length_b   1.000
_cell.length_c   1.000
_cell.angle_alpha   90.00
_cell.angle_beta   90.00
_cell.angle_gamma   90.00
#
_symmetry.space_group_name_H-M   'P 1'
#
loop_
_entity.id
_entity.type
_entity.pdbx_description
1 polymer ?
#
loop_
_entity_poly.entity_id
_entity_poly.type
_entity_poly.pdbx_seq_one_letter_code
_entity_poly.pdbx_strand_id
1 'polypeptide(L)'
;MKNNNDTRQNNNKQAQNVANKMAHKVVDKIAKISGVNEKTNNNNNRNKNNNSNGKNGNRNSNGGNRKNNTPKHTDKPIRIIPLGGLNEIGKNLTVFEYEDDALILDCGMAFPDDDMLGVDIVIPDITYLHKIADRIRGIVLTHGHEDHIGALPYVLKEFSVPVYGTRLTLGILKNKLKEHGILNQVKLNTINAGDKVKLGAFTAEFIHTNHSIADAVAIALHTPTGIILHTGDFKIDSTPIDSDMIDLARFGELGKE
;
A
#
# COMPACT_ATOMS: atom_id res chain seq x y z
N MET A 1 -5.17 30.90 33.12
CA MET A 1 -5.28 29.60 32.45
C MET A 1 -4.76 29.62 30.98
N LYS A 2 -3.69 30.37 30.63
CA LYS A 2 -3.21 30.48 29.25
C LYS A 2 -1.90 29.71 28.94
N ASN A 3 -1.26 29.03 29.90
CA ASN A 3 0.10 28.49 29.71
C ASN A 3 0.20 26.99 29.40
N ASN A 4 -0.91 26.21 29.43
CA ASN A 4 -0.80 24.77 29.21
C ASN A 4 -0.89 24.35 27.72
N ASN A 5 -1.51 25.12 26.86
CA ASN A 5 -1.64 24.79 25.45
C ASN A 5 -0.36 25.05 24.64
N ASP A 6 0.39 26.11 24.98
CA ASP A 6 1.65 26.42 24.30
C ASP A 6 2.75 25.38 24.60
N THR A 7 2.75 24.83 25.82
CA THR A 7 3.71 23.79 26.21
C THR A 7 3.43 22.46 25.49
N ARG A 8 2.15 22.08 25.30
CA ARG A 8 1.78 20.87 24.55
C ARG A 8 2.08 20.98 23.05
N GLN A 9 1.81 22.14 22.43
CA GLN A 9 2.15 22.37 21.03
C GLN A 9 3.67 22.37 20.78
N ASN A 10 4.45 22.91 21.70
CA ASN A 10 5.91 22.88 21.60
C ASN A 10 6.48 21.45 21.76
N ASN A 11 5.93 20.67 22.67
CA ASN A 11 6.34 19.27 22.85
C ASN A 11 6.00 18.40 21.63
N ASN A 12 4.83 18.61 21.00
CA ASN A 12 4.47 17.89 19.77
C ASN A 12 5.35 18.28 18.58
N LYS A 13 5.70 19.58 18.42
CA LYS A 13 6.66 20.02 17.39
C LYS A 13 8.06 19.47 17.62
N GLN A 14 8.51 19.39 18.88
CA GLN A 14 9.81 18.77 19.20
C GLN A 14 9.82 17.27 18.93
N ALA A 15 8.75 16.53 19.29
CA ALA A 15 8.63 15.10 18.99
C ALA A 15 8.63 14.82 17.48
N GLN A 16 7.90 15.63 16.71
CA GLN A 16 7.84 15.53 15.25
C GLN A 16 9.18 15.84 14.57
N ASN A 17 9.93 16.83 15.07
CA ASN A 17 11.28 17.12 14.59
C ASN A 17 12.29 16.02 14.90
N VAL A 18 12.16 15.35 16.04
CA VAL A 18 12.99 14.20 16.41
C VAL A 18 12.68 13.00 15.52
N ALA A 19 11.40 12.71 15.29
CA ALA A 19 10.95 11.63 14.39
C ALA A 19 11.45 11.85 12.95
N ASN A 20 11.32 13.05 12.41
CA ASN A 20 11.81 13.40 11.08
C ASN A 20 13.34 13.29 10.97
N LYS A 21 14.09 13.72 12.00
CA LYS A 21 15.56 13.54 12.04
C LYS A 21 15.98 12.08 12.09
N MET A 22 15.22 11.23 12.80
CA MET A 22 15.49 9.79 12.83
C MET A 22 15.17 9.14 11.49
N ALA A 23 14.06 9.49 10.85
CA ALA A 23 13.69 9.00 9.53
C ALA A 23 14.77 9.34 8.48
N HIS A 24 15.25 10.57 8.42
CA HIS A 24 16.36 10.95 7.53
C HIS A 24 17.65 10.17 7.79
N LYS A 25 18.00 9.94 9.07
CA LYS A 25 19.19 9.12 9.40
C LYS A 25 19.07 7.67 8.97
N VAL A 26 17.85 7.10 8.99
CA VAL A 26 17.59 5.74 8.53
C VAL A 26 17.69 5.68 7.00
N VAL A 27 17.12 6.64 6.28
CA VAL A 27 17.21 6.74 4.82
C VAL A 27 18.67 6.89 4.37
N ASP A 28 19.45 7.77 5.01
CA ASP A 28 20.89 7.95 4.72
C ASP A 28 21.71 6.68 5.01
N LYS A 29 21.33 5.93 6.02
CA LYS A 29 22.01 4.68 6.38
C LYS A 29 21.68 3.57 5.37
N ILE A 30 20.44 3.50 4.91
CA ILE A 30 20.01 2.57 3.86
C ILE A 30 20.69 2.92 2.53
N ALA A 31 20.76 4.19 2.14
CA ALA A 31 21.44 4.66 0.94
C ALA A 31 22.95 4.31 0.94
N LYS A 32 23.59 4.38 2.12
CA LYS A 32 25.00 3.97 2.27
C LYS A 32 25.21 2.45 2.20
N ILE A 33 24.23 1.65 2.62
CA ILE A 33 24.30 0.19 2.56
C ILE A 33 23.99 -0.32 1.15
N SER A 34 23.10 0.35 0.41
CA SER A 34 22.71 -0.02 -0.95
C SER A 34 23.69 0.41 -2.04
N GLY A 35 24.77 1.14 -1.71
CA GLY A 35 25.84 1.48 -2.66
C GLY A 35 25.42 2.42 -3.80
N VAL A 36 24.28 3.09 -3.69
CA VAL A 36 23.81 4.06 -4.69
C VAL A 36 24.56 5.36 -4.51
N ASN A 37 25.68 5.53 -5.24
CA ASN A 37 26.38 6.79 -5.39
C ASN A 37 25.71 7.58 -6.50
N GLU A 38 25.01 8.65 -6.18
CA GLU A 38 24.65 9.70 -7.14
C GLU A 38 25.92 10.36 -7.68
N LYS A 39 26.37 9.90 -8.83
CA LYS A 39 27.31 10.67 -9.66
C LYS A 39 26.50 11.41 -10.72
N THR A 40 26.24 12.67 -10.46
CA THR A 40 25.92 13.68 -11.47
C THR A 40 26.99 13.64 -12.58
N ASN A 41 26.64 13.18 -13.75
CA ASN A 41 27.50 13.30 -14.91
C ASN A 41 26.88 14.26 -15.93
N ASN A 42 27.34 15.51 -15.84
CA ASN A 42 27.33 16.47 -16.93
C ASN A 42 28.49 16.09 -17.86
N ASN A 43 28.20 15.70 -19.09
CA ASN A 43 29.18 15.93 -20.16
C ASN A 43 28.55 15.95 -21.55
N ASN A 44 28.78 17.10 -22.14
CA ASN A 44 28.52 17.46 -23.53
C ASN A 44 29.45 16.72 -24.52
N ASN A 45 28.84 16.31 -25.64
CA ASN A 45 29.31 16.48 -27.01
C ASN A 45 30.74 16.07 -27.41
N ARG A 46 30.86 15.15 -28.33
CA ARG A 46 31.43 15.40 -29.67
C ARG A 46 31.49 14.15 -30.56
N ASN A 47 30.90 14.37 -31.72
CA ASN A 47 31.01 13.66 -32.98
C ASN A 47 32.45 13.24 -33.36
N LYS A 48 32.63 12.02 -33.90
CA LYS A 48 33.47 11.80 -35.08
C LYS A 48 33.23 10.41 -35.68
N ASN A 49 32.89 10.45 -36.98
CA ASN A 49 32.91 9.37 -37.95
C ASN A 49 34.27 8.63 -37.98
N ASN A 50 34.24 7.33 -38.17
CA ASN A 50 35.12 6.72 -39.16
C ASN A 50 34.62 5.33 -39.64
N ASN A 51 34.56 5.26 -40.91
CA ASN A 51 34.27 4.15 -41.81
C ASN A 51 35.44 3.18 -41.85
N SER A 52 35.22 1.84 -41.79
CA SER A 52 36.07 0.90 -42.55
C SER A 52 35.39 -0.44 -42.73
N ASN A 53 35.36 -0.87 -43.97
CA ASN A 53 34.93 -2.12 -44.55
C ASN A 53 35.72 -3.34 -44.02
N GLY A 54 35.05 -4.49 -43.91
CA GLY A 54 35.72 -5.80 -43.77
C GLY A 54 34.74 -6.98 -43.94
N LYS A 55 34.95 -7.77 -44.94
CA LYS A 55 34.15 -8.84 -45.53
C LYS A 55 34.05 -10.13 -44.70
N ASN A 56 32.88 -10.79 -44.90
CA ASN A 56 32.66 -12.25 -45.03
C ASN A 56 33.03 -13.19 -43.88
N GLY A 57 32.01 -13.90 -43.39
CA GLY A 57 32.16 -15.15 -42.67
C GLY A 57 30.79 -15.78 -42.37
N ASN A 58 30.26 -16.54 -43.31
CA ASN A 58 29.05 -17.34 -43.21
C ASN A 58 29.26 -18.47 -42.18
N ARG A 59 28.52 -18.50 -41.06
CA ARG A 59 28.33 -19.69 -40.23
C ARG A 59 26.88 -19.77 -39.76
N ASN A 60 26.13 -20.67 -40.39
CA ASN A 60 24.87 -21.22 -39.93
C ASN A 60 25.02 -21.74 -38.51
N SER A 61 24.29 -21.21 -37.58
CA SER A 61 23.99 -21.84 -36.30
C SER A 61 22.50 -21.69 -36.00
N ASN A 62 21.83 -22.83 -36.06
CA ASN A 62 20.44 -23.04 -35.63
C ASN A 62 20.31 -22.66 -34.14
N GLY A 63 19.90 -21.45 -33.84
CA GLY A 63 19.65 -20.95 -32.49
C GLY A 63 18.15 -20.88 -32.23
N GLY A 64 17.65 -21.84 -31.44
CA GLY A 64 16.27 -21.87 -31.01
C GLY A 64 15.83 -20.53 -30.45
N ASN A 65 14.72 -20.03 -30.97
CA ASN A 65 14.08 -18.79 -30.62
C ASN A 65 13.53 -18.90 -29.19
N ARG A 66 14.35 -18.63 -28.16
CA ARG A 66 13.88 -18.38 -26.82
C ARG A 66 13.14 -17.03 -26.86
N LYS A 67 11.81 -17.10 -26.92
CA LYS A 67 10.95 -15.94 -26.68
C LYS A 67 11.31 -15.41 -25.31
N ASN A 68 12.09 -14.35 -25.24
CA ASN A 68 12.23 -13.55 -24.04
C ASN A 68 10.86 -12.93 -23.77
N ASN A 69 10.11 -13.56 -22.88
CA ASN A 69 8.91 -12.95 -22.27
C ASN A 69 9.38 -11.90 -21.25
N THR A 70 10.00 -10.84 -21.70
CA THR A 70 10.05 -9.60 -20.91
C THR A 70 8.63 -9.09 -20.82
N PRO A 71 8.10 -8.82 -19.62
CA PRO A 71 6.79 -8.20 -19.48
C PRO A 71 6.79 -6.92 -20.31
N LYS A 72 5.82 -6.77 -21.23
CA LYS A 72 5.62 -5.49 -21.92
C LYS A 72 5.25 -4.48 -20.85
N HIS A 73 6.16 -3.59 -20.48
CA HIS A 73 5.82 -2.39 -19.75
C HIS A 73 4.76 -1.65 -20.57
N THR A 74 3.59 -1.50 -20.00
CA THR A 74 2.54 -0.69 -20.58
C THR A 74 2.82 0.76 -20.22
N ASP A 75 2.72 1.68 -21.17
CA ASP A 75 2.96 3.12 -20.97
C ASP A 75 1.84 3.81 -20.14
N LYS A 76 0.85 3.04 -19.67
CA LYS A 76 -0.27 3.59 -18.90
C LYS A 76 0.09 3.67 -17.42
N PRO A 77 -0.09 4.84 -16.78
CA PRO A 77 0.25 5.03 -15.37
C PRO A 77 -0.78 4.37 -14.46
N ILE A 78 -0.32 3.90 -13.30
CA ILE A 78 -1.18 3.63 -12.15
C ILE A 78 -1.48 4.94 -11.44
N ARG A 79 -2.73 5.10 -11.01
CA ARG A 79 -3.15 6.21 -10.16
C ARG A 79 -3.29 5.72 -8.74
N ILE A 80 -2.67 6.42 -7.81
CA ILE A 80 -2.80 6.20 -6.37
C ILE A 80 -3.53 7.40 -5.80
N ILE A 81 -4.71 7.18 -5.24
CA ILE A 81 -5.64 8.24 -4.85
C ILE A 81 -6.02 8.03 -3.38
N PRO A 82 -5.31 8.68 -2.43
CA PRO A 82 -5.73 8.68 -1.03
C PRO A 82 -7.01 9.52 -0.88
N LEU A 83 -8.03 8.93 -0.28
CA LEU A 83 -9.27 9.62 0.09
C LEU A 83 -9.30 9.99 1.58
N GLY A 84 -8.35 9.50 2.36
CA GLY A 84 -8.11 9.81 3.75
C GLY A 84 -6.76 9.26 4.22
N GLY A 85 -6.35 9.60 5.44
CA GLY A 85 -5.11 9.11 6.05
C GLY A 85 -3.85 9.92 5.73
N LEU A 86 -3.93 10.99 4.91
CA LEU A 86 -2.79 11.85 4.64
C LEU A 86 -2.79 13.10 5.54
N ASN A 87 -1.69 13.31 6.26
CA ASN A 87 -1.51 14.40 7.24
C ASN A 87 -2.55 14.39 8.38
N GLU A 88 -3.17 13.26 8.62
CA GLU A 88 -4.15 13.02 9.69
C GLU A 88 -3.98 11.61 10.24
N ILE A 89 -4.53 11.35 11.43
CA ILE A 89 -4.63 10.01 12.00
C ILE A 89 -6.05 9.51 11.76
N GLY A 90 -6.14 8.31 11.21
CA GLY A 90 -7.44 7.68 10.88
C GLY A 90 -7.90 7.92 9.45
N LYS A 91 -9.09 7.45 9.13
CA LYS A 91 -9.73 7.51 7.81
C LYS A 91 -8.87 6.90 6.69
N ASN A 92 -8.02 5.92 7.01
CA ASN A 92 -7.17 5.28 6.00
C ASN A 92 -8.02 4.68 4.89
N LEU A 93 -7.95 5.26 3.71
CA LEU A 93 -8.60 4.77 2.50
C LEU A 93 -7.80 5.21 1.29
N THR A 94 -7.25 4.24 0.56
CA THR A 94 -6.50 4.50 -0.67
C THR A 94 -7.08 3.72 -1.83
N VAL A 95 -7.30 4.39 -2.96
CA VAL A 95 -7.75 3.79 -4.22
C VAL A 95 -6.57 3.64 -5.16
N PHE A 96 -6.40 2.44 -5.72
CA PHE A 96 -5.47 2.17 -6.81
C PHE A 96 -6.26 1.94 -8.09
N GLU A 97 -5.93 2.68 -9.15
CA GLU A 97 -6.59 2.53 -10.45
C GLU A 97 -5.59 2.22 -11.55
N TYR A 98 -5.99 1.30 -12.40
CA TYR A 98 -5.31 1.00 -13.65
C TYR A 98 -6.34 0.68 -14.73
N GLU A 99 -6.42 1.52 -15.76
CA GLU A 99 -7.43 1.42 -16.83
C GLU A 99 -8.87 1.32 -16.27
N ASP A 100 -9.56 0.20 -16.51
CA ASP A 100 -10.93 -0.04 -16.09
C ASP A 100 -11.04 -0.83 -14.78
N ASP A 101 -9.94 -0.97 -14.05
CA ASP A 101 -9.90 -1.68 -12.77
C ASP A 101 -9.50 -0.73 -11.63
N ALA A 102 -10.21 -0.84 -10.52
CA ALA A 102 -9.92 -0.13 -9.29
C ALA A 102 -9.88 -1.11 -8.10
N LEU A 103 -8.99 -0.85 -7.16
CA LEU A 103 -8.86 -1.58 -5.91
C LEU A 103 -8.85 -0.59 -4.75
N ILE A 104 -9.56 -0.90 -3.69
CA ILE A 104 -9.55 -0.11 -2.45
C ILE A 104 -8.67 -0.84 -1.42
N LEU A 105 -7.79 -0.10 -0.78
CA LEU A 105 -6.97 -0.57 0.32
C LEU A 105 -7.38 0.18 1.59
N ASP A 106 -7.85 -0.59 2.57
CA ASP A 106 -8.45 -0.16 3.82
C ASP A 106 -9.68 0.75 3.62
N CYS A 107 -10.43 0.96 4.68
CA CYS A 107 -11.58 1.85 4.70
C CYS A 107 -11.90 2.22 6.16
N GLY A 108 -11.07 3.07 6.70
CA GLY A 108 -11.03 3.43 8.10
C GLY A 108 -11.91 4.63 8.46
N MET A 109 -12.15 4.79 9.74
CA MET A 109 -12.75 5.98 10.31
C MET A 109 -11.75 6.78 11.14
N ALA A 110 -12.11 7.98 11.57
CA ALA A 110 -11.46 8.72 12.62
C ALA A 110 -12.47 9.05 13.72
N PHE A 111 -11.97 9.29 14.93
CA PHE A 111 -12.77 9.89 15.98
C PHE A 111 -12.84 11.40 15.75
N PRO A 112 -13.97 12.04 16.09
CA PRO A 112 -14.12 13.49 15.97
C PRO A 112 -13.15 14.24 16.89
N ASP A 113 -12.75 15.43 16.46
CA ASP A 113 -12.02 16.37 17.32
C ASP A 113 -12.95 16.99 18.38
N ASP A 114 -12.38 17.52 19.45
CA ASP A 114 -13.12 18.06 20.61
C ASP A 114 -14.10 19.21 20.25
N ASP A 115 -13.91 19.86 19.12
CA ASP A 115 -14.76 20.95 18.62
C ASP A 115 -15.92 20.47 17.73
N MET A 116 -15.93 19.19 17.36
CA MET A 116 -16.99 18.56 16.55
C MET A 116 -18.16 18.07 17.42
N LEU A 117 -18.87 18.99 18.03
CA LEU A 117 -19.97 18.68 18.96
C LEU A 117 -21.09 17.90 18.25
N GLY A 118 -21.49 16.74 18.82
CA GLY A 118 -22.56 15.89 18.28
C GLY A 118 -22.17 15.02 17.12
N VAL A 119 -20.89 14.94 16.79
CA VAL A 119 -20.33 14.00 15.81
C VAL A 119 -19.75 12.79 16.54
N ASP A 120 -20.18 11.59 16.21
CA ASP A 120 -19.69 10.35 16.82
C ASP A 120 -18.53 9.73 16.06
N ILE A 121 -18.55 9.84 14.72
CA ILE A 121 -17.60 9.19 13.83
C ILE A 121 -17.36 10.09 12.61
N VAL A 122 -16.11 10.13 12.13
CA VAL A 122 -15.72 10.80 10.88
C VAL A 122 -15.24 9.74 9.89
N ILE A 123 -15.83 9.73 8.70
CA ILE A 123 -15.44 8.80 7.60
C ILE A 123 -14.85 9.58 6.43
N PRO A 124 -14.06 8.92 5.54
CA PRO A 124 -13.58 9.54 4.32
C PRO A 124 -14.72 10.03 3.42
N ASP A 125 -14.47 11.06 2.60
CA ASP A 125 -15.37 11.43 1.52
C ASP A 125 -15.31 10.38 0.40
N ILE A 126 -16.39 9.63 0.24
CA ILE A 126 -16.51 8.55 -0.74
C ILE A 126 -17.15 8.99 -2.06
N THR A 127 -17.37 10.27 -2.28
CA THR A 127 -17.95 10.80 -3.54
C THR A 127 -17.18 10.34 -4.77
N TYR A 128 -15.85 10.15 -4.64
CA TYR A 128 -15.03 9.63 -5.73
C TYR A 128 -15.38 8.18 -6.07
N LEU A 129 -15.67 7.34 -5.07
CA LEU A 129 -16.00 5.93 -5.29
C LEU A 129 -17.26 5.75 -6.13
N HIS A 130 -18.24 6.65 -6.03
CA HIS A 130 -19.45 6.61 -6.87
C HIS A 130 -19.13 6.76 -8.35
N LYS A 131 -18.08 7.54 -8.70
CA LYS A 131 -17.68 7.75 -10.10
C LYS A 131 -17.01 6.53 -10.72
N ILE A 132 -16.53 5.59 -9.91
CA ILE A 132 -15.76 4.42 -10.33
C ILE A 132 -16.39 3.10 -9.85
N ALA A 133 -17.63 3.13 -9.38
CA ALA A 133 -18.27 2.01 -8.68
C ALA A 133 -18.24 0.68 -9.48
N ASP A 134 -18.45 0.75 -10.78
CA ASP A 134 -18.44 -0.38 -11.72
C ASP A 134 -17.04 -0.98 -11.95
N ARG A 135 -15.98 -0.22 -11.64
CA ARG A 135 -14.58 -0.61 -11.82
C ARG A 135 -13.95 -1.18 -10.53
N ILE A 136 -14.60 -1.04 -9.36
CA ILE A 136 -14.06 -1.51 -8.09
C ILE A 136 -14.11 -3.04 -8.05
N ARG A 137 -12.93 -3.68 -8.02
CA ARG A 137 -12.78 -5.16 -8.02
C ARG A 137 -12.82 -5.75 -6.62
N GLY A 138 -12.60 -4.95 -5.59
CA GLY A 138 -12.65 -5.37 -4.20
C GLY A 138 -12.01 -4.38 -3.24
N ILE A 139 -12.13 -4.71 -1.95
CA ILE A 139 -11.45 -4.02 -0.85
C ILE A 139 -10.50 -5.01 -0.21
N VAL A 140 -9.23 -4.65 -0.03
CA VAL A 140 -8.23 -5.42 0.71
C VAL A 140 -7.91 -4.72 2.02
N LEU A 141 -7.80 -5.48 3.10
CA LEU A 141 -7.61 -4.96 4.46
C LEU A 141 -6.26 -5.36 4.99
N THR A 142 -5.55 -4.41 5.60
CA THR A 142 -4.28 -4.65 6.25
C THR A 142 -4.44 -5.28 7.63
N HIS A 143 -5.33 -4.76 8.46
CA HIS A 143 -5.59 -5.23 9.82
C HIS A 143 -6.92 -4.68 10.38
N GLY A 144 -7.27 -5.05 11.61
CA GLY A 144 -8.60 -4.85 12.17
C GLY A 144 -8.79 -3.61 13.06
N HIS A 145 -7.92 -2.60 13.02
CA HIS A 145 -8.13 -1.35 13.75
C HIS A 145 -9.21 -0.47 13.11
N GLU A 146 -9.84 0.40 13.92
CA GLU A 146 -10.96 1.24 13.51
C GLU A 146 -10.59 2.22 12.40
N ASP A 147 -9.39 2.74 12.45
CA ASP A 147 -8.86 3.67 11.44
C ASP A 147 -8.51 3.00 10.11
N HIS A 148 -8.67 1.65 10.02
CA HIS A 148 -8.50 0.85 8.80
C HIS A 148 -9.78 0.14 8.35
N ILE A 149 -10.73 -0.16 9.26
CA ILE A 149 -11.97 -0.88 8.91
C ILE A 149 -13.25 -0.17 9.35
N GLY A 150 -13.15 0.89 10.15
CA GLY A 150 -14.31 1.48 10.83
C GLY A 150 -15.35 2.12 9.92
N ALA A 151 -14.96 2.59 8.73
CA ALA A 151 -15.91 3.16 7.75
C ALA A 151 -16.59 2.11 6.86
N LEU A 152 -16.11 0.84 6.85
CA LEU A 152 -16.67 -0.22 5.99
C LEU A 152 -18.18 -0.41 6.12
N PRO A 153 -18.79 -0.41 7.33
CA PRO A 153 -20.24 -0.59 7.44
C PRO A 153 -21.06 0.50 6.74
N TYR A 154 -20.50 1.70 6.62
CA TYR A 154 -21.14 2.82 5.92
C TYR A 154 -20.97 2.70 4.41
N VAL A 155 -19.74 2.44 3.96
CA VAL A 155 -19.37 2.33 2.55
C VAL A 155 -20.05 1.11 1.90
N LEU A 156 -20.08 -0.04 2.59
CA LEU A 156 -20.67 -1.28 2.06
C LEU A 156 -22.22 -1.27 2.00
N LYS A 157 -22.88 -0.26 2.58
CA LYS A 157 -24.32 -0.01 2.31
C LYS A 157 -24.54 0.54 0.90
N GLU A 158 -23.54 1.23 0.37
CA GLU A 158 -23.62 1.90 -0.93
C GLU A 158 -22.97 1.10 -2.05
N PHE A 159 -21.97 0.27 -1.71
CA PHE A 159 -21.17 -0.48 -2.68
C PHE A 159 -21.18 -1.99 -2.36
N SER A 160 -21.67 -2.80 -3.31
CA SER A 160 -21.63 -4.27 -3.20
C SER A 160 -20.33 -4.81 -3.82
N VAL A 161 -19.24 -4.80 -3.04
CA VAL A 161 -17.93 -5.27 -3.48
C VAL A 161 -17.36 -6.31 -2.52
N PRO A 162 -16.56 -7.31 -3.00
CA PRO A 162 -15.97 -8.31 -2.14
C PRO A 162 -14.87 -7.68 -1.26
N VAL A 163 -14.80 -8.13 0.00
CA VAL A 163 -13.80 -7.72 0.98
C VAL A 163 -12.87 -8.88 1.29
N TYR A 164 -11.57 -8.61 1.33
CA TYR A 164 -10.50 -9.57 1.60
C TYR A 164 -9.72 -9.13 2.83
N GLY A 165 -9.54 -10.04 3.78
CA GLY A 165 -8.79 -9.76 5.00
C GLY A 165 -8.47 -11.03 5.77
N THR A 166 -7.61 -10.92 6.76
CA THR A 166 -7.25 -12.03 7.64
C THR A 166 -8.42 -12.44 8.53
N ARG A 167 -8.29 -13.61 9.14
CA ARG A 167 -9.36 -14.20 9.96
C ARG A 167 -9.81 -13.29 11.10
N LEU A 168 -8.86 -12.69 11.83
CA LEU A 168 -9.17 -11.80 12.94
C LEU A 168 -9.80 -10.50 12.44
N THR A 169 -9.21 -9.87 11.43
CA THR A 169 -9.72 -8.65 10.80
C THR A 169 -11.17 -8.80 10.35
N LEU A 170 -11.47 -9.88 9.62
CA LEU A 170 -12.84 -10.17 9.18
C LEU A 170 -13.75 -10.59 10.34
N GLY A 171 -13.23 -11.20 11.40
CA GLY A 171 -13.97 -11.51 12.62
C GLY A 171 -14.49 -10.24 13.32
N ILE A 172 -13.64 -9.23 13.43
CA ILE A 172 -14.01 -7.92 14.00
C ILE A 172 -15.04 -7.24 13.07
N LEU A 173 -14.76 -7.20 11.76
CA LEU A 173 -15.65 -6.59 10.78
C LEU A 173 -17.03 -7.23 10.75
N LYS A 174 -17.15 -8.56 10.90
CA LYS A 174 -18.44 -9.27 10.94
C LYS A 174 -19.37 -8.75 12.04
N ASN A 175 -18.83 -8.45 13.23
CA ASN A 175 -19.63 -7.91 14.33
C ASN A 175 -20.19 -6.54 13.95
N LYS A 176 -19.37 -5.66 13.36
CA LYS A 176 -19.80 -4.33 12.88
C LYS A 176 -20.87 -4.43 11.80
N LEU A 177 -20.66 -5.29 10.80
CA LEU A 177 -21.64 -5.49 9.72
C LEU A 177 -22.96 -6.06 10.25
N LYS A 178 -22.92 -6.88 11.31
CA LYS A 178 -24.11 -7.40 12.00
C LYS A 178 -24.87 -6.29 12.71
N GLU A 179 -24.17 -5.43 13.45
CA GLU A 179 -24.75 -4.25 14.14
C GLU A 179 -25.43 -3.30 13.15
N HIS A 180 -24.84 -3.14 11.95
CA HIS A 180 -25.42 -2.33 10.87
C HIS A 180 -26.47 -3.07 10.01
N GLY A 181 -26.74 -4.35 10.28
CA GLY A 181 -27.77 -5.14 9.58
C GLY A 181 -27.44 -5.55 8.14
N ILE A 182 -26.17 -5.48 7.73
CA ILE A 182 -25.73 -5.72 6.35
C ILE A 182 -24.81 -6.94 6.18
N LEU A 183 -24.57 -7.73 7.23
CA LEU A 183 -23.64 -8.86 7.17
C LEU A 183 -23.94 -9.84 6.02
N ASN A 184 -25.21 -10.11 5.77
CA ASN A 184 -25.64 -11.07 4.74
C ASN A 184 -25.55 -10.50 3.30
N GLN A 185 -25.28 -9.22 3.15
CA GLN A 185 -25.17 -8.52 1.87
C GLN A 185 -23.71 -8.40 1.40
N VAL A 186 -22.75 -8.66 2.30
CA VAL A 186 -21.32 -8.45 2.05
C VAL A 186 -20.62 -9.79 1.85
N LYS A 187 -19.88 -9.91 0.75
CA LYS A 187 -19.02 -11.07 0.48
C LYS A 187 -17.67 -10.89 1.17
N LEU A 188 -17.45 -11.64 2.25
CA LEU A 188 -16.19 -11.66 2.99
C LEU A 188 -15.34 -12.86 2.57
N ASN A 189 -14.09 -12.62 2.18
CA ASN A 189 -13.14 -13.63 1.73
C ASN A 189 -11.95 -13.64 2.69
N THR A 190 -11.81 -14.72 3.45
CA THR A 190 -10.67 -14.88 4.37
C THR A 190 -9.42 -15.24 3.58
N ILE A 191 -8.33 -14.55 3.88
CA ILE A 191 -6.98 -14.82 3.37
C ILE A 191 -6.02 -15.06 4.53
N ASN A 192 -4.87 -15.63 4.21
CA ASN A 192 -3.74 -15.79 5.12
C ASN A 192 -2.52 -15.02 4.58
N ALA A 193 -1.57 -14.72 5.45
CA ALA A 193 -0.26 -14.26 5.00
C ALA A 193 0.36 -15.28 4.04
N GLY A 194 0.93 -14.81 2.94
CA GLY A 194 1.44 -15.61 1.82
C GLY A 194 0.45 -15.79 0.66
N ASP A 195 -0.84 -15.56 0.87
CA ASP A 195 -1.85 -15.68 -0.19
C ASP A 195 -1.71 -14.57 -1.23
N LYS A 196 -2.11 -14.89 -2.47
CA LYS A 196 -2.19 -13.93 -3.59
C LYS A 196 -3.59 -13.98 -4.19
N VAL A 197 -4.21 -12.83 -4.33
CA VAL A 197 -5.57 -12.70 -4.88
C VAL A 197 -5.56 -11.83 -6.13
N LYS A 198 -6.08 -12.38 -7.23
CA LYS A 198 -6.23 -11.64 -8.49
C LYS A 198 -7.50 -10.79 -8.47
N LEU A 199 -7.34 -9.48 -8.69
CA LEU A 199 -8.41 -8.48 -8.66
C LEU A 199 -8.29 -7.56 -9.88
N GLY A 200 -8.88 -7.96 -10.99
CA GLY A 200 -8.73 -7.27 -12.27
C GLY A 200 -7.27 -7.23 -12.74
N ALA A 201 -6.74 -6.07 -13.04
CA ALA A 201 -5.35 -5.84 -13.41
C ALA A 201 -4.37 -6.07 -12.24
N PHE A 202 -4.86 -6.05 -11.00
CA PHE A 202 -4.04 -6.16 -9.79
C PHE A 202 -3.93 -7.62 -9.31
N THR A 203 -2.83 -7.93 -8.62
CA THR A 203 -2.72 -9.10 -7.76
C THR A 203 -2.24 -8.64 -6.40
N ALA A 204 -3.09 -8.75 -5.39
CA ALA A 204 -2.74 -8.44 -4.01
C ALA A 204 -2.06 -9.66 -3.37
N GLU A 205 -0.82 -9.50 -2.92
CA GLU A 205 -0.06 -10.45 -2.11
C GLU A 205 -0.06 -9.97 -0.67
N PHE A 206 -0.45 -10.85 0.26
CA PHE A 206 -0.56 -10.54 1.67
C PHE A 206 0.69 -11.04 2.39
N ILE A 207 1.45 -10.13 3.02
CA ILE A 207 2.75 -10.43 3.63
C ILE A 207 2.63 -10.22 5.13
N HIS A 208 3.09 -11.19 5.93
CA HIS A 208 3.03 -11.09 7.38
C HIS A 208 3.78 -9.87 7.91
N THR A 209 3.14 -9.14 8.82
CA THR A 209 3.76 -8.04 9.57
C THR A 209 3.38 -8.08 11.04
N ASN A 210 4.16 -7.42 11.90
CA ASN A 210 3.83 -7.27 13.31
C ASN A 210 3.23 -5.89 13.57
N HIS A 211 2.19 -5.85 14.39
CA HIS A 211 1.56 -4.61 14.83
C HIS A 211 1.05 -4.79 16.28
N SER A 212 0.26 -3.84 16.79
CA SER A 212 -0.38 -3.94 18.11
C SER A 212 -1.63 -4.82 18.11
N ILE A 213 -2.03 -5.33 16.97
CA ILE A 213 -3.10 -6.31 16.77
C ILE A 213 -2.55 -7.51 16.00
N ALA A 214 -3.01 -8.72 16.34
CA ALA A 214 -2.61 -9.92 15.62
C ALA A 214 -3.17 -9.97 14.18
N ASP A 215 -2.62 -10.87 13.34
CA ASP A 215 -3.03 -11.09 11.96
C ASP A 215 -2.86 -9.86 11.04
N ALA A 216 -2.02 -8.88 11.41
CA ALA A 216 -1.72 -7.75 10.53
C ALA A 216 -0.90 -8.20 9.31
N VAL A 217 -1.17 -7.60 8.15
CA VAL A 217 -0.48 -7.88 6.90
C VAL A 217 -0.11 -6.61 6.15
N ALA A 218 1.03 -6.62 5.50
CA ALA A 218 1.38 -5.69 4.44
C ALA A 218 0.81 -6.21 3.12
N ILE A 219 0.56 -5.31 2.17
CA ILE A 219 0.03 -5.64 0.85
C ILE A 219 1.05 -5.29 -0.22
N ALA A 220 1.59 -6.29 -0.92
CA ALA A 220 2.33 -6.06 -2.15
C ALA A 220 1.34 -6.15 -3.32
N LEU A 221 1.09 -5.02 -3.95
CA LEU A 221 0.19 -4.90 -5.08
C LEU A 221 0.98 -5.04 -6.37
N HIS A 222 0.95 -6.24 -6.95
CA HIS A 222 1.55 -6.49 -8.27
C HIS A 222 0.66 -5.90 -9.35
N THR A 223 1.24 -5.11 -10.21
CA THR A 223 0.55 -4.33 -11.23
C THR A 223 1.24 -4.50 -12.60
N PRO A 224 0.61 -4.14 -13.71
CA PRO A 224 1.26 -4.19 -15.02
C PRO A 224 2.49 -3.28 -15.17
N THR A 225 2.67 -2.29 -14.30
CA THR A 225 3.76 -1.31 -14.36
C THR A 225 4.82 -1.50 -13.27
N GLY A 226 4.63 -2.46 -12.36
CA GLY A 226 5.55 -2.74 -11.26
C GLY A 226 4.81 -3.10 -9.97
N ILE A 227 5.54 -3.14 -8.86
CA ILE A 227 5.02 -3.53 -7.56
C ILE A 227 4.90 -2.30 -6.66
N ILE A 228 3.76 -2.18 -5.99
CA ILE A 228 3.54 -1.18 -4.94
C ILE A 228 3.46 -1.92 -3.62
N LEU A 229 4.38 -1.65 -2.70
CA LEU A 229 4.35 -2.20 -1.36
C LEU A 229 3.71 -1.19 -0.40
N HIS A 230 2.54 -1.56 0.16
CA HIS A 230 1.89 -0.85 1.25
C HIS A 230 2.10 -1.65 2.52
N THR A 231 2.84 -1.10 3.47
CA THR A 231 3.25 -1.81 4.70
C THR A 231 2.11 -2.02 5.69
N GLY A 232 1.00 -1.28 5.55
CA GLY A 232 0.06 -1.10 6.63
C GLY A 232 0.76 -0.47 7.84
N ASP A 233 0.12 -0.55 8.99
CA ASP A 233 0.75 -0.24 10.26
C ASP A 233 1.63 -1.41 10.69
N PHE A 234 2.89 -1.14 11.03
CA PHE A 234 3.82 -2.19 11.39
C PHE A 234 4.80 -1.76 12.47
N LYS A 235 5.36 -2.74 13.14
CA LYS A 235 6.54 -2.63 13.99
C LYS A 235 7.56 -3.69 13.62
N ILE A 236 8.84 -3.44 13.90
CA ILE A 236 9.87 -4.47 13.83
C ILE A 236 10.06 -4.98 15.27
N ASP A 237 9.52 -6.16 15.52
CA ASP A 237 9.61 -6.85 16.81
C ASP A 237 10.44 -8.12 16.63
N SER A 238 11.56 -8.23 17.34
CA SER A 238 12.42 -9.40 17.28
C SER A 238 11.97 -10.53 18.19
N THR A 239 10.97 -10.29 19.04
CA THR A 239 10.44 -11.25 20.02
C THR A 239 8.92 -11.16 20.10
N PRO A 240 8.20 -11.35 18.97
CA PRO A 240 6.75 -11.27 18.97
C PRO A 240 6.16 -12.38 19.84
N ILE A 241 5.06 -12.07 20.55
CA ILE A 241 4.46 -12.99 21.53
C ILE A 241 3.55 -14.02 20.85
N ASP A 242 2.88 -13.64 19.78
CA ASP A 242 1.73 -14.35 19.20
C ASP A 242 1.94 -14.84 17.77
N SER A 243 3.07 -14.52 17.15
CA SER A 243 3.30 -14.81 15.74
C SER A 243 4.78 -14.85 15.38
N ASP A 244 5.07 -15.10 14.10
CA ASP A 244 6.40 -14.95 13.52
C ASP A 244 6.81 -13.47 13.43
N MET A 245 8.10 -13.21 13.22
CA MET A 245 8.61 -11.88 12.91
C MET A 245 8.07 -11.42 11.56
N ILE A 246 7.98 -10.09 11.39
CA ILE A 246 7.69 -9.47 10.10
C ILE A 246 8.58 -10.06 8.98
N ASP A 247 7.98 -10.40 7.85
CA ASP A 247 8.68 -11.02 6.71
C ASP A 247 9.50 -9.98 5.91
N LEU A 248 10.58 -9.51 6.54
CA LEU A 248 11.53 -8.60 5.88
C LEU A 248 12.25 -9.26 4.71
N ALA A 249 12.36 -10.61 4.70
CA ALA A 249 12.97 -11.34 3.60
C ALA A 249 12.14 -11.15 2.32
N ARG A 250 10.81 -11.30 2.42
CA ARG A 250 9.91 -11.08 1.28
C ARG A 250 9.95 -9.62 0.79
N PHE A 251 10.04 -8.65 1.68
CA PHE A 251 10.22 -7.24 1.28
C PHE A 251 11.51 -7.03 0.49
N GLY A 252 12.62 -7.66 0.94
CA GLY A 252 13.90 -7.60 0.24
C GLY A 252 13.88 -8.29 -1.12
N GLU A 253 13.09 -9.35 -1.31
CA GLU A 253 12.88 -10.01 -2.60
C GLU A 253 12.12 -9.11 -3.56
N LEU A 254 11.00 -8.53 -3.13
CA LEU A 254 10.19 -7.62 -3.94
C LEU A 254 10.98 -6.40 -4.42
N GLY A 255 11.93 -5.93 -3.62
CA GLY A 255 12.82 -4.83 -4.01
C GLY A 255 13.83 -5.17 -5.12
N LYS A 256 13.92 -6.44 -5.55
CA LYS A 256 14.77 -6.91 -6.66
C LYS A 256 13.98 -7.19 -7.96
N GLU A 257 12.66 -7.27 -7.86
CA GLU A 257 11.75 -7.46 -8.99
C GLU A 257 11.48 -6.12 -9.72
#